data_4a3685a0c51c6ab3baa1c05d5a4ba77a
#
_entry.id   4a3685a0c51c6ab3baa1c05d5a4ba77a
#
_cell.length_a   1.000
_cell.length_b   1.000
_cell.length_c   1.000
_cell.angle_alpha   90.00
_cell.angle_beta   90.00
_cell.angle_gamma   90.00
#
_symmetry.space_group_name_H-M   'P 1'
#
loop_
_entity.id
_entity.type
_entity.pdbx_description
1 polymer ?
#
loop_
_entity_poly.entity_id
_entity_poly.type
_entity_poly.pdbx_seq_one_letter_code
_entity_poly.pdbx_strand_id
1 'polypeptide(L)'
;MQHPDPTKPSTPLSTGEPAPPSASDSAAAATLPAGQAGPQSRRELLLAMSGIAASAVVAAFDATIVSTSLPQVAQALDGIEVYAWVGTGYFLASAVSIMIFGRLGDLFGRKPLLLTALAIVTIASVLCGVAQTMGQLICFRVFQGLGGGMMMATAFAAPADLFPDPRVRVRWMVLISSSFAVASGLGPVLGGAVTEALGWRAAFFITPVAALTALYSTWRFFPAIRSTRTSAPSLDWLGAIVLTVAVGAPLTGIGRLSAATTGTEQLWALGVIALGLAAVALLIPVERRAATPIFPLRILRSREAKLLNLAGIMAGAVMFILIFYMPLLLQDEFNFSPTYAGLLLTPLVAVMPLGSIINGRLFPRLSEPARLMIFGSVLLGVGCLLTQTFSANSPAWWIVLTMSICGAGLGFLLPNFTLFMQMLAEQRDVGVASALIQTTRAFGSAVGTALVGIAVAKLSVTMGVRFGLVFCVLLCGLIGWVCSQIHMKNVAR
;
A
#
# COMPACT_ATOMS: atom_id res chain seq x y z
N MET A 1 -42.67 -73.96 -28.38
CA MET A 1 -42.40 -74.95 -27.31
C MET A 1 -41.11 -75.68 -27.68
N GLN A 2 -39.97 -75.26 -27.10
CA GLN A 2 -38.76 -76.07 -26.99
C GLN A 2 -37.91 -75.43 -25.83
N HIS A 3 -37.67 -76.25 -24.82
CA HIS A 3 -36.85 -75.96 -23.68
C HIS A 3 -35.37 -75.84 -24.03
N PRO A 4 -34.58 -74.94 -23.46
CA PRO A 4 -33.13 -74.97 -23.56
C PRO A 4 -32.51 -75.87 -22.49
N ASP A 5 -31.44 -76.53 -22.90
CA ASP A 5 -30.60 -77.53 -22.22
C ASP A 5 -29.68 -76.83 -21.15
N PRO A 6 -29.55 -77.39 -19.95
CA PRO A 6 -28.76 -76.78 -18.83
C PRO A 6 -27.38 -77.43 -18.67
N THR A 7 -26.45 -77.31 -19.65
CA THR A 7 -25.07 -77.79 -19.47
C THR A 7 -24.07 -76.94 -20.25
N LYS A 8 -23.76 -75.75 -19.78
CA LYS A 8 -22.49 -75.11 -20.16
C LYS A 8 -21.95 -74.37 -18.93
N PRO A 9 -20.67 -74.58 -18.50
CA PRO A 9 -20.10 -73.91 -17.39
C PRO A 9 -19.76 -72.42 -17.69
N SER A 10 -20.14 -71.51 -16.79
CA SER A 10 -19.88 -70.10 -16.83
C SER A 10 -18.39 -69.84 -16.63
N THR A 11 -17.76 -69.18 -17.59
CA THR A 11 -16.42 -68.60 -17.47
C THR A 11 -16.42 -67.47 -16.43
N PRO A 12 -15.45 -67.38 -15.49
CA PRO A 12 -15.37 -66.29 -14.54
C PRO A 12 -14.90 -65.00 -15.24
N LEU A 13 -15.63 -63.91 -14.99
CA LEU A 13 -15.23 -62.56 -15.33
C LEU A 13 -13.90 -62.22 -14.61
N SER A 14 -12.83 -62.01 -15.39
CA SER A 14 -11.58 -61.48 -14.89
C SER A 14 -11.77 -60.02 -14.46
N THR A 15 -11.74 -59.79 -13.17
CA THR A 15 -11.53 -58.46 -12.61
C THR A 15 -10.12 -58.01 -12.96
N GLY A 16 -9.99 -57.20 -14.02
CA GLY A 16 -8.74 -56.56 -14.38
C GLY A 16 -8.39 -55.51 -13.34
N GLU A 17 -7.52 -55.85 -12.43
CA GLU A 17 -6.75 -54.87 -11.63
C GLU A 17 -5.91 -54.05 -12.63
N PRO A 18 -5.93 -52.68 -12.58
CA PRO A 18 -5.05 -51.90 -13.43
C PRO A 18 -3.60 -52.18 -13.06
N ALA A 19 -2.82 -52.59 -14.01
CA ALA A 19 -1.37 -52.80 -13.84
C ALA A 19 -0.70 -51.54 -13.32
N PRO A 20 0.29 -51.64 -12.41
CA PRO A 20 1.04 -50.48 -11.92
C PRO A 20 1.74 -49.78 -13.10
N PRO A 21 1.76 -48.44 -13.14
CA PRO A 21 2.39 -47.69 -14.23
C PRO A 21 3.86 -48.08 -14.37
N SER A 22 4.27 -48.33 -15.60
CA SER A 22 5.65 -48.71 -15.93
C SER A 22 6.62 -47.61 -15.55
N ALA A 23 7.87 -47.94 -15.21
CA ALA A 23 8.91 -47.00 -14.86
C ALA A 23 9.20 -45.92 -15.94
N SER A 24 8.74 -46.14 -17.19
CA SER A 24 8.79 -45.20 -18.30
C SER A 24 7.75 -44.06 -18.18
N ASP A 25 6.58 -44.31 -17.55
CA ASP A 25 5.55 -43.28 -17.37
C ASP A 25 5.86 -42.35 -16.20
N SER A 26 6.64 -42.82 -15.21
CA SER A 26 7.13 -42.00 -14.12
C SER A 26 8.24 -41.01 -14.55
N ALA A 27 8.96 -41.30 -15.63
CA ALA A 27 9.99 -40.42 -16.17
C ALA A 27 9.42 -39.30 -17.08
N ALA A 28 8.24 -39.46 -17.62
CA ALA A 28 7.57 -38.47 -18.49
C ALA A 28 6.89 -37.32 -17.69
N ALA A 29 6.65 -37.52 -16.40
CA ALA A 29 6.03 -36.52 -15.53
C ALA A 29 7.02 -35.48 -14.94
N ALA A 30 8.31 -35.57 -15.23
CA ALA A 30 9.36 -34.74 -14.64
C ALA A 30 10.12 -33.82 -15.62
N THR A 31 9.65 -33.67 -16.85
CA THR A 31 10.24 -32.65 -17.76
C THR A 31 9.57 -31.29 -17.52
N LEU A 32 10.11 -30.54 -16.56
CA LEU A 32 9.88 -29.11 -16.43
C LEU A 32 10.32 -28.40 -17.73
N PRO A 33 9.56 -27.44 -18.26
CA PRO A 33 9.90 -26.75 -19.48
C PRO A 33 11.27 -26.07 -19.34
N ALA A 34 12.14 -26.30 -20.30
CA ALA A 34 13.49 -25.71 -20.40
C ALA A 34 13.38 -24.17 -20.45
N GLY A 35 13.61 -23.51 -19.32
CA GLY A 35 13.51 -22.04 -19.14
C GLY A 35 13.56 -21.61 -17.67
N GLN A 36 13.48 -22.53 -16.73
CA GLN A 36 13.68 -22.24 -15.32
C GLN A 36 15.17 -22.26 -15.01
N ALA A 37 15.67 -21.16 -14.44
CA ALA A 37 17.01 -21.12 -13.87
C ALA A 37 17.22 -22.36 -13.01
N GLY A 38 18.38 -23.07 -13.16
CA GLY A 38 18.71 -24.26 -12.41
C GLY A 38 18.55 -24.08 -10.90
N PRO A 39 18.56 -25.14 -10.10
CA PRO A 39 18.27 -25.08 -8.68
C PRO A 39 19.13 -24.00 -8.01
N GLN A 40 18.51 -22.89 -7.67
CA GLN A 40 19.18 -21.77 -7.02
C GLN A 40 19.68 -22.25 -5.65
N SER A 41 20.94 -21.97 -5.36
CA SER A 41 21.48 -22.28 -4.04
C SER A 41 20.66 -21.54 -2.98
N ARG A 42 20.47 -22.14 -1.80
CA ARG A 42 19.80 -21.50 -0.67
C ARG A 42 20.35 -20.10 -0.39
N ARG A 43 21.66 -19.91 -0.61
CA ARG A 43 22.35 -18.63 -0.44
C ARG A 43 21.89 -17.59 -1.48
N GLU A 44 21.77 -17.95 -2.75
CA GLU A 44 21.29 -17.05 -3.81
C GLU A 44 19.85 -16.62 -3.57
N LEU A 45 19.02 -17.55 -3.12
CA LEU A 45 17.61 -17.25 -2.77
C LEU A 45 17.51 -16.29 -1.57
N LEU A 46 18.33 -16.47 -0.53
CA LEU A 46 18.40 -15.55 0.61
C LEU A 46 18.87 -14.17 0.18
N LEU A 47 19.87 -14.07 -0.70
CA LEU A 47 20.36 -12.79 -1.24
C LEU A 47 19.33 -12.11 -2.14
N ALA A 48 18.58 -12.86 -2.94
CA ALA A 48 17.48 -12.32 -3.73
C ALA A 48 16.39 -11.72 -2.83
N MET A 49 16.00 -12.46 -1.78
CA MET A 49 14.99 -12.01 -0.82
C MET A 49 15.45 -10.81 0.00
N SER A 50 16.75 -10.70 0.31
CA SER A 50 17.28 -9.51 0.97
C SER A 50 17.16 -8.26 0.11
N GLY A 51 17.36 -8.38 -1.21
CA GLY A 51 17.13 -7.28 -2.17
C GLY A 51 15.67 -6.82 -2.22
N ILE A 52 14.73 -7.77 -2.20
CA ILE A 52 13.29 -7.48 -2.15
C ILE A 52 12.91 -6.81 -0.81
N ALA A 53 13.40 -7.35 0.31
CA ALA A 53 13.16 -6.78 1.63
C ALA A 53 13.75 -5.36 1.74
N ALA A 54 14.97 -5.15 1.21
CA ALA A 54 15.60 -3.84 1.13
C ALA A 54 14.77 -2.86 0.28
N SER A 55 14.18 -3.30 -0.83
CA SER A 55 13.30 -2.45 -1.65
C SER A 55 12.02 -2.06 -0.90
N ALA A 56 11.44 -2.97 -0.11
CA ALA A 56 10.30 -2.67 0.75
C ALA A 56 10.68 -1.67 1.87
N VAL A 57 11.88 -1.82 2.44
CA VAL A 57 12.43 -0.86 3.42
C VAL A 57 12.60 0.53 2.80
N VAL A 58 13.15 0.62 1.59
CA VAL A 58 13.30 1.90 0.86
C VAL A 58 11.94 2.55 0.65
N ALA A 59 10.94 1.79 0.17
CA ALA A 59 9.59 2.32 -0.07
C ALA A 59 8.92 2.83 1.22
N ALA A 60 9.08 2.11 2.34
CA ALA A 60 8.54 2.49 3.62
C ALA A 60 9.20 3.75 4.19
N PHE A 61 10.52 3.79 4.11
CA PHE A 61 11.34 4.88 4.60
C PHE A 61 11.06 6.17 3.82
N ASP A 62 11.04 6.07 2.49
CA ASP A 62 10.74 7.16 1.57
C ASP A 62 9.36 7.79 1.80
N ALA A 63 8.36 6.98 2.12
CA ALA A 63 7.01 7.45 2.43
C ALA A 63 6.93 8.22 3.76
N THR A 64 7.81 7.97 4.72
CA THR A 64 7.66 8.47 6.10
C THR A 64 8.76 9.44 6.54
N ILE A 65 9.98 9.37 5.99
CA ILE A 65 11.11 10.22 6.38
C ILE A 65 10.82 11.71 6.21
N VAL A 66 10.08 12.06 5.16
CA VAL A 66 9.77 13.46 4.81
C VAL A 66 8.80 14.09 5.79
N SER A 67 8.00 13.31 6.54
CA SER A 67 6.96 13.83 7.42
C SER A 67 7.48 14.80 8.48
N THR A 68 8.65 14.52 9.06
CA THR A 68 9.28 15.35 10.09
C THR A 68 10.15 16.49 9.52
N SER A 69 10.63 16.34 8.28
CA SER A 69 11.38 17.37 7.57
C SER A 69 10.47 18.41 6.92
N LEU A 70 9.25 18.04 6.57
CA LEU A 70 8.33 18.82 5.74
C LEU A 70 7.96 20.20 6.34
N PRO A 71 7.78 20.37 7.67
CA PRO A 71 7.55 21.68 8.24
C PRO A 71 8.71 22.66 7.96
N GLN A 72 9.96 22.23 8.13
CA GLN A 72 11.14 23.06 7.80
C GLN A 72 11.26 23.31 6.28
N VAL A 73 10.91 22.34 5.45
CA VAL A 73 10.85 22.52 3.99
C VAL A 73 9.87 23.61 3.62
N ALA A 74 8.66 23.58 4.21
CA ALA A 74 7.60 24.55 3.93
C ALA A 74 8.01 25.97 4.35
N GLN A 75 8.72 26.12 5.46
CA GLN A 75 9.29 27.41 5.91
C GLN A 75 10.44 27.86 4.98
N ALA A 76 11.36 26.97 4.62
CA ALA A 76 12.53 27.31 3.81
C ALA A 76 12.20 27.66 2.35
N LEU A 77 11.11 27.09 1.79
CA LEU A 77 10.68 27.31 0.41
C LEU A 77 9.43 28.20 0.31
N ASP A 78 9.00 28.82 1.43
CA ASP A 78 7.80 29.68 1.52
C ASP A 78 6.56 29.06 0.88
N GLY A 79 6.21 27.85 1.31
CA GLY A 79 5.19 27.05 0.63
C GLY A 79 4.22 26.30 1.54
N ILE A 80 3.84 26.89 2.68
CA ILE A 80 2.89 26.27 3.62
C ILE A 80 1.52 26.03 2.99
N GLU A 81 1.09 26.88 2.05
CA GLU A 81 -0.18 26.78 1.35
C GLU A 81 -0.27 25.51 0.49
N VAL A 82 0.86 25.04 -0.03
CA VAL A 82 0.96 23.85 -0.86
C VAL A 82 1.59 22.66 -0.14
N TYR A 83 1.76 22.77 1.19
CA TYR A 83 2.32 21.71 2.05
C TYR A 83 1.74 20.34 1.79
N ALA A 84 0.40 20.26 1.73
CA ALA A 84 -0.33 19.02 1.49
C ALA A 84 0.09 18.30 0.19
N TRP A 85 0.44 19.06 -0.84
CA TRP A 85 0.73 18.51 -2.17
C TRP A 85 1.99 17.67 -2.22
N VAL A 86 2.94 17.90 -1.31
CA VAL A 86 4.17 17.10 -1.20
C VAL A 86 3.83 15.65 -0.85
N GLY A 87 2.88 15.44 0.05
CA GLY A 87 2.37 14.11 0.39
C GLY A 87 1.33 13.60 -0.61
N THR A 88 0.33 14.43 -0.95
CA THR A 88 -0.77 14.07 -1.86
C THR A 88 -0.26 13.62 -3.22
N GLY A 89 0.68 14.37 -3.82
CA GLY A 89 1.26 14.04 -5.12
C GLY A 89 1.98 12.70 -5.12
N TYR A 90 2.74 12.42 -4.06
CA TYR A 90 3.41 11.13 -3.87
C TYR A 90 2.42 9.97 -3.78
N PHE A 91 1.39 10.07 -2.92
CA PHE A 91 0.43 8.97 -2.72
C PHE A 91 -0.46 8.75 -3.93
N LEU A 92 -0.85 9.82 -4.62
CA LEU A 92 -1.61 9.75 -5.85
C LEU A 92 -0.84 8.98 -6.93
N ALA A 93 0.41 9.37 -7.18
CA ALA A 93 1.28 8.70 -8.14
C ALA A 93 1.53 7.24 -7.75
N SER A 94 1.73 6.98 -6.46
CA SER A 94 1.91 5.63 -5.91
C SER A 94 0.66 4.76 -6.11
N ALA A 95 -0.54 5.29 -5.86
CA ALA A 95 -1.80 4.56 -6.01
C ALA A 95 -2.00 4.08 -7.46
N VAL A 96 -1.80 4.97 -8.42
CA VAL A 96 -1.88 4.65 -9.85
C VAL A 96 -0.79 3.64 -10.24
N SER A 97 0.43 3.87 -9.77
CA SER A 97 1.60 3.04 -10.08
C SER A 97 1.45 1.61 -9.56
N ILE A 98 0.92 1.39 -8.34
CA ILE A 98 0.70 0.06 -7.78
C ILE A 98 -0.16 -0.80 -8.72
N MET A 99 -1.25 -0.25 -9.24
CA MET A 99 -2.16 -0.98 -10.12
C MET A 99 -1.53 -1.31 -11.47
N ILE A 100 -0.93 -0.32 -12.12
CA ILE A 100 -0.32 -0.47 -13.46
C ILE A 100 0.87 -1.43 -13.39
N PHE A 101 1.79 -1.19 -12.48
CA PHE A 101 3.05 -1.95 -12.40
C PHE A 101 2.92 -3.29 -11.70
N GLY A 102 1.88 -3.49 -10.89
CA GLY A 102 1.48 -4.83 -10.46
C GLY A 102 1.20 -5.75 -11.65
N ARG A 103 0.43 -5.24 -12.61
CA ARG A 103 0.10 -5.95 -13.85
C ARG A 103 1.30 -6.12 -14.79
N LEU A 104 2.08 -5.04 -14.99
CA LEU A 104 3.31 -5.09 -15.79
C LEU A 104 4.32 -6.09 -15.23
N GLY A 105 4.39 -6.25 -13.91
CA GLY A 105 5.25 -7.25 -13.27
C GLY A 105 4.92 -8.69 -13.67
N ASP A 106 3.63 -8.98 -13.82
CA ASP A 106 3.17 -10.29 -14.28
C ASP A 106 3.50 -10.55 -15.77
N LEU A 107 3.67 -9.49 -16.57
CA LEU A 107 3.90 -9.56 -18.00
C LEU A 107 5.38 -9.55 -18.37
N PHE A 108 6.14 -8.58 -17.84
CA PHE A 108 7.54 -8.35 -18.18
C PHE A 108 8.53 -8.96 -17.20
N GLY A 109 8.01 -9.54 -16.12
CA GLY A 109 8.81 -10.05 -15.01
C GLY A 109 9.13 -8.97 -13.97
N ARG A 110 9.39 -9.39 -12.75
CA ARG A 110 9.53 -8.50 -11.58
C ARG A 110 10.89 -7.80 -11.52
N LYS A 111 11.96 -8.47 -11.97
CA LYS A 111 13.33 -7.93 -11.87
C LYS A 111 13.52 -6.59 -12.60
N PRO A 112 13.21 -6.46 -13.90
CA PRO A 112 13.41 -5.19 -14.60
C PRO A 112 12.58 -4.06 -13.99
N LEU A 113 11.34 -4.35 -13.58
CA LEU A 113 10.48 -3.34 -12.97
C LEU A 113 10.99 -2.88 -11.60
N LEU A 114 11.49 -3.79 -10.76
CA LEU A 114 12.06 -3.43 -9.46
C LEU A 114 13.33 -2.60 -9.62
N LEU A 115 14.19 -2.93 -10.59
CA LEU A 115 15.38 -2.13 -10.90
C LEU A 115 15.02 -0.73 -11.41
N THR A 116 14.03 -0.63 -12.31
CA THR A 116 13.52 0.66 -12.81
C THR A 116 12.91 1.49 -11.66
N ALA A 117 12.14 0.86 -10.78
CA ALA A 117 11.54 1.53 -9.63
C ALA A 117 12.61 2.12 -8.69
N LEU A 118 13.62 1.33 -8.35
CA LEU A 118 14.74 1.76 -7.51
C LEU A 118 15.55 2.90 -8.16
N ALA A 119 15.76 2.84 -9.49
CA ALA A 119 16.43 3.92 -10.23
C ALA A 119 15.59 5.20 -10.20
N ILE A 120 14.27 5.12 -10.46
CA ILE A 120 13.36 6.27 -10.41
C ILE A 120 13.40 6.90 -9.02
N VAL A 121 13.26 6.11 -7.94
CA VAL A 121 13.26 6.63 -6.56
C VAL A 121 14.61 7.26 -6.24
N THR A 122 15.72 6.65 -6.64
CA THR A 122 17.06 7.21 -6.42
C THR A 122 17.20 8.59 -7.07
N ILE A 123 16.86 8.70 -8.35
CA ILE A 123 16.97 9.97 -9.11
C ILE A 123 16.00 11.01 -8.54
N ALA A 124 14.74 10.64 -8.34
CA ALA A 124 13.72 11.54 -7.83
C ALA A 124 14.05 12.05 -6.41
N SER A 125 14.63 11.21 -5.56
CA SER A 125 15.05 11.60 -4.22
C SER A 125 16.21 12.62 -4.25
N VAL A 126 17.18 12.41 -5.12
CA VAL A 126 18.26 13.41 -5.34
C VAL A 126 17.67 14.73 -5.84
N LEU A 127 16.74 14.69 -6.78
CA LEU A 127 16.06 15.89 -7.29
C LEU A 127 15.26 16.61 -6.20
N CYS A 128 14.59 15.87 -5.30
CA CYS A 128 13.94 16.46 -4.14
C CYS A 128 14.93 17.20 -3.23
N GLY A 129 16.12 16.63 -2.98
CA GLY A 129 17.16 17.26 -2.15
C GLY A 129 17.73 18.55 -2.74
N VAL A 130 17.72 18.72 -4.07
CA VAL A 130 18.21 19.94 -4.75
C VAL A 130 17.10 20.91 -5.15
N ALA A 131 15.84 20.64 -4.80
CA ALA A 131 14.71 21.50 -5.13
C ALA A 131 14.88 22.92 -4.57
N GLN A 132 14.56 23.93 -5.40
CA GLN A 132 14.65 25.35 -5.05
C GLN A 132 13.28 25.98 -4.78
N THR A 133 12.19 25.33 -5.22
CA THR A 133 10.82 25.80 -5.02
C THR A 133 9.91 24.63 -4.59
N MET A 134 8.83 24.95 -3.89
CA MET A 134 7.84 23.92 -3.52
C MET A 134 7.22 23.23 -4.75
N GLY A 135 7.03 23.97 -5.87
CA GLY A 135 6.54 23.37 -7.12
C GLY A 135 7.48 22.31 -7.70
N GLN A 136 8.77 22.57 -7.69
CA GLN A 136 9.79 21.57 -8.10
C GLN A 136 9.76 20.36 -7.17
N LEU A 137 9.71 20.59 -5.86
CA LEU A 137 9.66 19.51 -4.88
C LEU A 137 8.42 18.63 -5.07
N ILE A 138 7.24 19.23 -5.24
CA ILE A 138 5.99 18.50 -5.52
C ILE A 138 6.12 17.65 -6.78
N CYS A 139 6.65 18.22 -7.87
CA CYS A 139 6.85 17.49 -9.12
C CYS A 139 7.79 16.28 -8.91
N PHE A 140 8.90 16.46 -8.23
CA PHE A 140 9.85 15.38 -7.95
C PHE A 140 9.26 14.33 -7.00
N ARG A 141 8.40 14.72 -6.05
CA ARG A 141 7.65 13.81 -5.18
C ARG A 141 6.64 12.95 -5.96
N VAL A 142 6.03 13.49 -7.01
CA VAL A 142 5.18 12.70 -7.92
C VAL A 142 6.00 11.61 -8.60
N PHE A 143 7.18 11.94 -9.16
CA PHE A 143 8.09 10.94 -9.74
C PHE A 143 8.55 9.91 -8.72
N GLN A 144 8.86 10.35 -7.51
CA GLN A 144 9.26 9.46 -6.40
C GLN A 144 8.12 8.52 -6.01
N GLY A 145 6.87 9.01 -5.98
CA GLY A 145 5.67 8.22 -5.74
C GLY A 145 5.42 7.14 -6.82
N LEU A 146 5.68 7.44 -8.10
CA LEU A 146 5.63 6.44 -9.17
C LEU A 146 6.58 5.27 -8.87
N GLY A 147 7.84 5.56 -8.55
CA GLY A 147 8.83 4.56 -8.20
C GLY A 147 8.46 3.80 -6.91
N GLY A 148 7.97 4.50 -5.88
CA GLY A 148 7.49 3.92 -4.63
C GLY A 148 6.36 2.91 -4.83
N GLY A 149 5.36 3.26 -5.65
CA GLY A 149 4.26 2.36 -6.02
C GLY A 149 4.73 1.13 -6.81
N MET A 150 5.66 1.31 -7.76
CA MET A 150 6.28 0.20 -8.48
C MET A 150 7.02 -0.76 -7.53
N MET A 151 7.77 -0.24 -6.56
CA MET A 151 8.45 -1.05 -5.55
C MET A 151 7.45 -1.84 -4.71
N MET A 152 6.39 -1.18 -4.23
CA MET A 152 5.34 -1.83 -3.43
C MET A 152 4.66 -2.97 -4.20
N ALA A 153 4.21 -2.70 -5.44
CA ALA A 153 3.58 -3.70 -6.28
C ALA A 153 4.48 -4.92 -6.51
N THR A 154 5.78 -4.68 -6.74
CA THR A 154 6.74 -5.71 -7.11
C THR A 154 7.24 -6.50 -5.90
N ALA A 155 7.62 -5.81 -4.82
CA ALA A 155 8.21 -6.44 -3.63
C ALA A 155 7.23 -7.37 -2.92
N PHE A 156 5.95 -6.99 -2.81
CA PHE A 156 4.93 -7.81 -2.16
C PHE A 156 4.43 -8.97 -3.04
N ALA A 157 4.60 -8.89 -4.36
CA ALA A 157 4.20 -9.95 -5.27
C ALA A 157 5.35 -10.96 -5.56
N ALA A 158 6.61 -10.54 -5.47
CA ALA A 158 7.76 -11.37 -5.78
C ALA A 158 7.87 -12.70 -5.00
N PRO A 159 7.48 -12.79 -3.70
CA PRO A 159 7.48 -14.07 -2.99
C PRO A 159 6.55 -15.12 -3.62
N ALA A 160 5.47 -14.71 -4.30
CA ALA A 160 4.57 -15.66 -4.95
C ALA A 160 5.22 -16.30 -6.18
N ASP A 161 6.10 -15.57 -6.87
CA ASP A 161 6.80 -16.04 -8.06
C ASP A 161 8.01 -16.93 -7.70
N LEU A 162 8.63 -16.68 -6.52
CA LEU A 162 9.83 -17.39 -6.07
C LEU A 162 9.53 -18.66 -5.29
N PHE A 163 8.39 -18.71 -4.59
CA PHE A 163 8.07 -19.82 -3.69
C PHE A 163 6.72 -20.45 -4.03
N PRO A 164 6.72 -21.62 -4.68
CA PRO A 164 5.50 -22.40 -4.92
C PRO A 164 4.82 -22.84 -3.61
N ASP A 165 5.62 -23.20 -2.59
CA ASP A 165 5.12 -23.60 -1.27
C ASP A 165 4.48 -22.41 -0.52
N PRO A 166 3.16 -22.45 -0.24
CA PRO A 166 2.47 -21.40 0.49
C PRO A 166 3.04 -21.11 1.88
N ARG A 167 3.58 -22.13 2.59
CA ARG A 167 4.13 -21.97 3.93
C ARG A 167 5.42 -21.16 3.91
N VAL A 168 6.29 -21.42 2.92
CA VAL A 168 7.53 -20.68 2.73
C VAL A 168 7.23 -19.25 2.30
N ARG A 169 6.27 -19.08 1.36
CA ARG A 169 5.79 -17.78 0.90
C ARG A 169 5.33 -16.89 2.04
N VAL A 170 4.46 -17.40 2.92
CA VAL A 170 3.93 -16.66 4.08
C VAL A 170 5.07 -16.18 5.00
N ARG A 171 6.08 -17.01 5.27
CA ARG A 171 7.23 -16.60 6.10
C ARG A 171 7.98 -15.41 5.50
N TRP A 172 8.21 -15.42 4.17
CA TRP A 172 8.87 -14.32 3.48
C TRP A 172 8.01 -13.06 3.43
N MET A 173 6.71 -13.19 3.20
CA MET A 173 5.79 -12.06 3.26
C MET A 173 5.76 -11.40 4.64
N VAL A 174 5.79 -12.21 5.72
CA VAL A 174 5.89 -11.69 7.09
C VAL A 174 7.21 -10.94 7.29
N LEU A 175 8.33 -11.47 6.79
CA LEU A 175 9.63 -10.79 6.90
C LEU A 175 9.63 -9.45 6.16
N ILE A 176 9.15 -9.41 4.90
CA ILE A 176 9.05 -8.17 4.11
C ILE A 176 8.14 -7.16 4.81
N SER A 177 6.97 -7.59 5.27
CA SER A 177 6.02 -6.72 5.97
C SER A 177 6.59 -6.18 7.29
N SER A 178 7.32 -7.01 8.04
CA SER A 178 7.98 -6.59 9.27
C SER A 178 9.11 -5.60 9.00
N SER A 179 9.92 -5.84 7.96
CA SER A 179 10.97 -4.92 7.53
C SER A 179 10.40 -3.57 7.10
N PHE A 180 9.30 -3.60 6.33
CA PHE A 180 8.55 -2.41 5.94
C PHE A 180 8.04 -1.63 7.16
N ALA A 181 7.45 -2.31 8.14
CA ALA A 181 6.92 -1.68 9.35
C ALA A 181 8.02 -1.05 10.20
N VAL A 182 9.15 -1.76 10.39
CA VAL A 182 10.31 -1.22 11.13
C VAL A 182 10.87 0.01 10.43
N ALA A 183 11.05 -0.03 9.11
CA ALA A 183 11.55 1.11 8.34
C ALA A 183 10.60 2.31 8.41
N SER A 184 9.28 2.07 8.31
CA SER A 184 8.26 3.12 8.47
C SER A 184 8.33 3.78 9.84
N GLY A 185 8.60 3.00 10.91
CA GLY A 185 8.74 3.51 12.27
C GLY A 185 10.02 4.32 12.49
N LEU A 186 11.13 3.92 11.85
CA LEU A 186 12.40 4.63 11.93
C LEU A 186 12.44 5.91 11.07
N GLY A 187 11.60 5.98 10.03
CA GLY A 187 11.57 7.10 9.09
C GLY A 187 11.46 8.47 9.77
N PRO A 188 10.45 8.71 10.59
CA PRO A 188 10.26 10.01 11.26
C PRO A 188 11.41 10.39 12.17
N VAL A 189 11.99 9.43 12.94
CA VAL A 189 13.14 9.71 13.85
C VAL A 189 14.38 10.08 13.04
N LEU A 190 14.73 9.27 12.05
CA LEU A 190 15.90 9.51 11.22
C LEU A 190 15.73 10.77 10.37
N GLY A 191 14.52 11.00 9.85
CA GLY A 191 14.17 12.22 9.12
C GLY A 191 14.35 13.46 10.02
N GLY A 192 13.84 13.42 11.24
CA GLY A 192 13.97 14.48 12.22
C GLY A 192 15.42 14.74 12.62
N ALA A 193 16.16 13.69 13.01
CA ALA A 193 17.55 13.79 13.43
C ALA A 193 18.47 14.34 12.33
N VAL A 194 18.32 13.85 11.10
CA VAL A 194 19.11 14.34 9.96
C VAL A 194 18.73 15.78 9.59
N THR A 195 17.44 16.10 9.65
CA THR A 195 16.95 17.46 9.37
C THR A 195 17.50 18.47 10.37
N GLU A 196 17.55 18.10 11.66
CA GLU A 196 18.09 18.95 12.72
C GLU A 196 19.62 19.12 12.61
N ALA A 197 20.35 18.04 12.30
CA ALA A 197 21.80 18.05 12.25
C ALA A 197 22.39 18.62 10.94
N LEU A 198 21.78 18.32 9.78
CA LEU A 198 22.34 18.59 8.45
C LEU A 198 21.38 19.38 7.54
N GLY A 199 20.21 19.74 8.07
CA GLY A 199 19.17 20.44 7.31
C GLY A 199 18.25 19.48 6.51
N TRP A 200 17.08 19.99 6.12
CA TRP A 200 16.03 19.20 5.49
C TRP A 200 16.43 18.53 4.15
N ARG A 201 17.34 19.15 3.40
CA ARG A 201 17.85 18.60 2.14
C ARG A 201 18.55 17.26 2.34
N ALA A 202 19.30 17.12 3.43
CA ALA A 202 20.03 15.91 3.76
C ALA A 202 19.10 14.70 3.98
N ALA A 203 17.88 14.91 4.49
CA ALA A 203 16.89 13.85 4.68
C ALA A 203 16.53 13.15 3.33
N PHE A 204 16.48 13.89 2.23
CA PHE A 204 16.23 13.32 0.92
C PHE A 204 17.41 12.51 0.36
N PHE A 205 18.66 12.78 0.81
CA PHE A 205 19.83 12.03 0.33
C PHE A 205 20.04 10.69 1.04
N ILE A 206 19.30 10.39 2.12
CA ILE A 206 19.35 9.09 2.78
C ILE A 206 18.73 8.00 1.89
N THR A 207 17.57 8.29 1.28
CA THR A 207 16.85 7.35 0.41
C THR A 207 17.71 6.84 -0.75
N PRO A 208 18.47 7.65 -1.50
CA PRO A 208 19.38 7.18 -2.55
C PRO A 208 20.43 6.18 -2.05
N VAL A 209 21.00 6.36 -0.88
CA VAL A 209 22.01 5.45 -0.33
C VAL A 209 21.37 4.07 -0.08
N ALA A 210 20.21 4.03 0.55
CA ALA A 210 19.47 2.79 0.77
C ALA A 210 18.98 2.16 -0.56
N ALA A 211 18.51 2.99 -1.51
CA ALA A 211 18.03 2.53 -2.80
C ALA A 211 19.14 1.95 -3.68
N LEU A 212 20.34 2.52 -3.68
CA LEU A 212 21.49 1.98 -4.41
C LEU A 212 21.95 0.62 -3.87
N THR A 213 21.92 0.42 -2.56
CA THR A 213 22.23 -0.90 -1.97
C THR A 213 21.18 -1.95 -2.35
N ALA A 214 19.88 -1.58 -2.33
CA ALA A 214 18.79 -2.44 -2.78
C ALA A 214 18.89 -2.73 -4.28
N LEU A 215 19.23 -1.72 -5.10
CA LEU A 215 19.42 -1.84 -6.55
C LEU A 215 20.55 -2.81 -6.88
N TYR A 216 21.71 -2.66 -6.23
CA TYR A 216 22.84 -3.57 -6.43
C TYR A 216 22.48 -5.01 -6.03
N SER A 217 21.85 -5.21 -4.86
CA SER A 217 21.41 -6.52 -4.39
C SER A 217 20.39 -7.16 -5.35
N THR A 218 19.40 -6.39 -5.81
CA THR A 218 18.39 -6.86 -6.77
C THR A 218 19.02 -7.17 -8.13
N TRP A 219 19.88 -6.30 -8.64
CA TRP A 219 20.55 -6.52 -9.92
C TRP A 219 21.41 -7.79 -9.91
N ARG A 220 22.18 -7.99 -8.84
CA ARG A 220 23.18 -9.08 -8.74
C ARG A 220 22.53 -10.43 -8.42
N PHE A 221 21.53 -10.47 -7.54
CA PHE A 221 21.03 -11.71 -6.93
C PHE A 221 19.59 -12.06 -7.30
N PHE A 222 18.75 -11.09 -7.68
CA PHE A 222 17.38 -11.42 -8.02
C PHE A 222 17.31 -12.15 -9.38
N PRO A 223 16.65 -13.33 -9.46
CA PRO A 223 16.56 -14.10 -10.69
C PRO A 223 15.69 -13.40 -11.73
N ALA A 224 16.08 -13.51 -12.99
CA ALA A 224 15.26 -13.05 -14.11
C ALA A 224 14.18 -14.10 -14.42
N ILE A 225 13.11 -14.12 -13.63
CA ILE A 225 11.96 -15.00 -13.87
C ILE A 225 11.17 -14.39 -15.03
N ARG A 226 11.15 -15.07 -16.16
CA ARG A 226 10.33 -14.70 -17.30
C ARG A 226 8.89 -15.21 -17.09
N SER A 227 7.91 -14.39 -17.45
CA SER A 227 6.52 -14.83 -17.52
C SER A 227 6.41 -15.98 -18.53
N THR A 228 5.76 -17.08 -18.13
CA THR A 228 5.49 -18.23 -18.99
C THR A 228 4.30 -17.99 -19.95
N ARG A 229 3.73 -16.80 -19.94
CA ARG A 229 2.60 -16.46 -20.82
C ARG A 229 3.07 -16.21 -22.24
N THR A 230 2.59 -17.05 -23.17
CA THR A 230 2.87 -17.02 -24.61
C THR A 230 2.08 -15.98 -25.39
N SER A 231 1.07 -15.35 -24.82
CA SER A 231 0.27 -14.31 -25.49
C SER A 231 0.86 -12.92 -25.25
N ALA A 232 0.95 -12.12 -26.31
CA ALA A 232 1.36 -10.74 -26.23
C ALA A 232 0.49 -9.98 -25.21
N PRO A 233 1.11 -9.32 -24.23
CA PRO A 233 0.37 -8.64 -23.18
C PRO A 233 -0.31 -7.40 -23.76
N SER A 234 -1.63 -7.38 -23.80
CA SER A 234 -2.38 -6.15 -24.03
C SER A 234 -2.49 -5.42 -22.69
N LEU A 235 -1.74 -4.33 -22.53
CA LEU A 235 -1.93 -3.44 -21.41
C LEU A 235 -3.13 -2.52 -21.71
N ASP A 236 -4.02 -2.38 -20.77
CA ASP A 236 -5.12 -1.42 -20.86
C ASP A 236 -4.63 0.00 -20.61
N TRP A 237 -3.96 0.59 -21.62
CA TRP A 237 -3.48 1.97 -21.56
C TRP A 237 -4.61 2.96 -21.36
N LEU A 238 -5.78 2.69 -21.94
CA LEU A 238 -6.94 3.55 -21.78
C LEU A 238 -7.44 3.53 -20.33
N GLY A 239 -7.57 2.34 -19.73
CA GLY A 239 -7.90 2.20 -18.31
C GLY A 239 -6.87 2.88 -17.41
N ALA A 240 -5.56 2.77 -17.72
CA ALA A 240 -4.50 3.44 -16.97
C ALA A 240 -4.64 4.98 -17.00
N ILE A 241 -4.88 5.54 -18.17
CA ILE A 241 -5.07 7.00 -18.35
C ILE A 241 -6.34 7.46 -17.64
N VAL A 242 -7.46 6.77 -17.86
CA VAL A 242 -8.74 7.11 -17.23
C VAL A 242 -8.66 7.01 -15.72
N LEU A 243 -7.99 5.97 -15.18
CA LEU A 243 -7.74 5.84 -13.73
C LEU A 243 -6.89 7.00 -13.19
N THR A 244 -5.84 7.38 -13.92
CA THR A 244 -4.97 8.50 -13.53
C THR A 244 -5.77 9.81 -13.48
N VAL A 245 -6.61 10.08 -14.48
CA VAL A 245 -7.47 11.26 -14.52
C VAL A 245 -8.56 11.19 -13.44
N ALA A 246 -9.21 10.02 -13.27
CA ALA A 246 -10.26 9.81 -12.28
C ALA A 246 -9.79 10.08 -10.84
N VAL A 247 -8.51 9.81 -10.54
CA VAL A 247 -7.91 10.03 -9.22
C VAL A 247 -7.23 11.40 -9.14
N GLY A 248 -6.49 11.78 -10.16
CA GLY A 248 -5.66 13.00 -10.17
C GLY A 248 -6.46 14.28 -10.35
N ALA A 249 -7.43 14.29 -11.26
CA ALA A 249 -8.16 15.52 -11.57
C ALA A 249 -9.00 16.04 -10.39
N PRO A 250 -9.79 15.23 -9.65
CA PRO A 250 -10.55 15.74 -8.51
C PRO A 250 -9.64 16.35 -7.43
N LEU A 251 -8.53 15.71 -7.10
CA LEU A 251 -7.61 16.22 -6.10
C LEU A 251 -6.93 17.52 -6.54
N THR A 252 -6.52 17.61 -7.82
CA THR A 252 -5.97 18.83 -8.40
C THR A 252 -6.99 19.96 -8.38
N GLY A 253 -8.23 19.68 -8.80
CA GLY A 253 -9.30 20.66 -8.80
C GLY A 253 -9.67 21.14 -7.41
N ILE A 254 -9.77 20.25 -6.42
CA ILE A 254 -10.02 20.61 -5.01
C ILE A 254 -8.90 21.50 -4.46
N GLY A 255 -7.62 21.13 -4.69
CA GLY A 255 -6.47 21.92 -4.25
C GLY A 255 -6.44 23.31 -4.91
N ARG A 256 -6.75 23.42 -6.21
CA ARG A 256 -6.84 24.70 -6.91
C ARG A 256 -8.05 25.53 -6.46
N LEU A 257 -9.19 24.89 -6.19
CA LEU A 257 -10.38 25.57 -5.69
C LEU A 257 -10.14 26.25 -4.33
N SER A 258 -9.32 25.65 -3.48
CA SER A 258 -8.96 26.22 -2.18
C SER A 258 -8.10 27.48 -2.30
N ALA A 259 -7.26 27.58 -3.32
CA ALA A 259 -6.36 28.70 -3.58
C ALA A 259 -6.95 29.73 -4.55
N ALA A 260 -8.11 29.45 -5.17
CA ALA A 260 -8.73 30.32 -6.17
C ALA A 260 -9.22 31.63 -5.56
N THR A 261 -8.74 32.76 -6.08
CA THR A 261 -9.14 34.13 -5.68
C THR A 261 -10.10 34.76 -6.67
N THR A 262 -10.09 34.28 -7.91
CA THR A 262 -10.93 34.82 -9.01
C THR A 262 -12.01 33.82 -9.44
N GLY A 263 -13.14 34.32 -9.97
CA GLY A 263 -14.21 33.47 -10.48
C GLY A 263 -13.78 32.56 -11.65
N THR A 264 -12.82 32.99 -12.46
CA THR A 264 -12.26 32.21 -13.56
C THR A 264 -11.42 31.02 -13.03
N GLU A 265 -10.63 31.23 -11.98
CA GLU A 265 -9.87 30.15 -11.32
C GLU A 265 -10.82 29.14 -10.66
N GLN A 266 -11.91 29.61 -10.04
CA GLN A 266 -12.93 28.73 -9.46
C GLN A 266 -13.61 27.87 -10.52
N LEU A 267 -14.01 28.47 -11.65
CA LEU A 267 -14.62 27.75 -12.78
C LEU A 267 -13.65 26.71 -13.36
N TRP A 268 -12.37 27.06 -13.51
CA TRP A 268 -11.35 26.12 -13.97
C TRP A 268 -11.20 24.94 -12.99
N ALA A 269 -11.12 25.22 -11.69
CA ALA A 269 -11.00 24.20 -10.66
C ALA A 269 -12.22 23.26 -10.64
N LEU A 270 -13.44 23.82 -10.75
CA LEU A 270 -14.67 23.03 -10.87
C LEU A 270 -14.72 22.20 -12.15
N GLY A 271 -14.22 22.74 -13.28
CA GLY A 271 -14.08 22.01 -14.54
C GLY A 271 -13.15 20.80 -14.43
N VAL A 272 -12.03 20.95 -13.72
CA VAL A 272 -11.10 19.86 -13.45
C VAL A 272 -11.71 18.81 -12.52
N ILE A 273 -12.48 19.20 -11.50
CA ILE A 273 -13.24 18.28 -10.64
C ILE A 273 -14.26 17.49 -11.48
N ALA A 274 -15.03 18.20 -12.32
CA ALA A 274 -16.03 17.59 -13.18
C ALA A 274 -15.41 16.59 -14.17
N LEU A 275 -14.23 16.92 -14.75
CA LEU A 275 -13.47 16.02 -15.60
C LEU A 275 -13.09 14.74 -14.86
N GLY A 276 -12.64 14.86 -13.62
CA GLY A 276 -12.29 13.70 -12.78
C GLY A 276 -13.51 12.83 -12.46
N LEU A 277 -14.64 13.44 -12.11
CA LEU A 277 -15.90 12.71 -11.88
C LEU A 277 -16.40 12.02 -13.15
N ALA A 278 -16.28 12.68 -14.30
CA ALA A 278 -16.58 12.06 -15.60
C ALA A 278 -15.65 10.88 -15.89
N ALA A 279 -14.36 10.99 -15.57
CA ALA A 279 -13.41 9.90 -15.70
C ALA A 279 -13.72 8.72 -14.77
N VAL A 280 -14.19 8.96 -13.53
CA VAL A 280 -14.69 7.89 -12.63
C VAL A 280 -15.88 7.16 -13.25
N ALA A 281 -16.83 7.90 -13.83
CA ALA A 281 -17.97 7.29 -14.52
C ALA A 281 -17.54 6.51 -15.77
N LEU A 282 -16.55 7.03 -16.52
CA LEU A 282 -16.00 6.40 -17.71
C LEU A 282 -15.15 5.18 -17.40
N LEU A 283 -14.54 5.10 -16.23
CA LEU A 283 -13.70 3.96 -15.81
C LEU A 283 -14.50 2.66 -15.84
N ILE A 284 -15.76 2.67 -15.41
CA ILE A 284 -16.61 1.49 -15.37
C ILE A 284 -16.81 0.85 -16.76
N PRO A 285 -17.28 1.57 -17.80
CA PRO A 285 -17.44 0.99 -19.13
C PRO A 285 -16.10 0.64 -19.81
N VAL A 286 -15.04 1.41 -19.55
CA VAL A 286 -13.69 1.11 -20.10
C VAL A 286 -13.20 -0.22 -19.55
N GLU A 287 -13.17 -0.40 -18.24
CA GLU A 287 -12.73 -1.63 -17.58
C GLU A 287 -13.61 -2.85 -17.92
N ARG A 288 -14.91 -2.66 -18.18
CA ARG A 288 -15.79 -3.74 -18.62
C ARG A 288 -15.47 -4.24 -20.02
N ARG A 289 -14.95 -3.39 -20.90
CA ARG A 289 -14.59 -3.71 -22.29
C ARG A 289 -13.14 -4.15 -22.43
N ALA A 290 -12.29 -3.87 -21.44
CA ALA A 290 -10.89 -4.22 -21.49
C ALA A 290 -10.70 -5.75 -21.44
N ALA A 291 -9.89 -6.27 -22.36
CA ALA A 291 -9.52 -7.70 -22.37
C ALA A 291 -8.71 -8.07 -21.12
N THR A 292 -7.93 -7.11 -20.61
CA THR A 292 -7.08 -7.26 -19.42
C THR A 292 -7.25 -6.05 -18.49
N PRO A 293 -8.38 -5.94 -17.78
CA PRO A 293 -8.70 -4.77 -16.97
C PRO A 293 -7.64 -4.51 -15.90
N ILE A 294 -7.27 -3.25 -15.70
CA ILE A 294 -6.35 -2.82 -14.62
C ILE A 294 -7.11 -2.83 -13.30
N PHE A 295 -8.34 -2.34 -13.31
CA PHE A 295 -9.19 -2.26 -12.13
C PHE A 295 -10.20 -3.43 -12.14
N PRO A 296 -10.06 -4.44 -11.27
CA PRO A 296 -10.85 -5.67 -11.35
C PRO A 296 -12.26 -5.48 -10.81
N LEU A 297 -13.17 -4.89 -11.61
CA LEU A 297 -14.57 -4.64 -11.22
C LEU A 297 -15.30 -5.88 -10.73
N ARG A 298 -14.88 -7.10 -11.16
CA ARG A 298 -15.46 -8.35 -10.70
C ARG A 298 -15.24 -8.61 -9.21
N ILE A 299 -14.09 -8.18 -8.65
CA ILE A 299 -13.81 -8.32 -7.21
C ILE A 299 -14.73 -7.40 -6.40
N LEU A 300 -15.09 -6.23 -6.96
CA LEU A 300 -16.02 -5.29 -6.32
C LEU A 300 -17.50 -5.66 -6.48
N ARG A 301 -17.84 -6.84 -7.01
CA ARG A 301 -19.25 -7.27 -7.08
C ARG A 301 -19.83 -7.53 -5.70
N SER A 302 -19.06 -8.12 -4.79
CA SER A 302 -19.56 -8.37 -3.43
C SER A 302 -19.72 -7.07 -2.64
N ARG A 303 -20.74 -7.03 -1.79
CA ARG A 303 -20.98 -5.92 -0.87
C ARG A 303 -19.82 -5.75 0.09
N GLU A 304 -19.29 -6.85 0.59
CA GLU A 304 -18.18 -6.92 1.54
C GLU A 304 -16.90 -6.31 0.96
N ALA A 305 -16.57 -6.63 -0.31
CA ALA A 305 -15.40 -6.04 -0.97
C ALA A 305 -15.52 -4.53 -1.13
N LYS A 306 -16.72 -4.00 -1.45
CA LYS A 306 -16.98 -2.55 -1.52
C LYS A 306 -16.79 -1.89 -0.16
N LEU A 307 -17.34 -2.49 0.89
CA LEU A 307 -17.23 -1.99 2.26
C LEU A 307 -15.79 -2.01 2.76
N LEU A 308 -15.03 -3.09 2.48
CA LEU A 308 -13.61 -3.20 2.82
C LEU A 308 -12.76 -2.13 2.13
N ASN A 309 -13.00 -1.88 0.83
CA ASN A 309 -12.28 -0.84 0.11
C ASN A 309 -12.65 0.57 0.62
N LEU A 310 -13.91 0.82 0.95
CA LEU A 310 -14.35 2.07 1.56
C LEU A 310 -13.68 2.29 2.93
N ALA A 311 -13.65 1.26 3.78
CA ALA A 311 -12.93 1.30 5.05
C ALA A 311 -11.42 1.49 4.86
N GLY A 312 -10.83 0.88 3.82
CA GLY A 312 -9.43 1.06 3.43
C GLY A 312 -9.09 2.49 3.02
N ILE A 313 -9.97 3.15 2.26
CA ILE A 313 -9.83 4.59 1.91
C ILE A 313 -9.80 5.43 3.19
N MET A 314 -10.78 5.25 4.07
CA MET A 314 -10.87 6.03 5.31
C MET A 314 -9.68 5.77 6.25
N ALA A 315 -9.24 4.52 6.40
CA ALA A 315 -8.08 4.18 7.23
C ALA A 315 -6.77 4.73 6.65
N GLY A 316 -6.62 4.74 5.32
CA GLY A 316 -5.50 5.40 4.65
C GLY A 316 -5.46 6.89 4.92
N ALA A 317 -6.60 7.57 4.85
CA ALA A 317 -6.73 8.99 5.18
C ALA A 317 -6.29 9.25 6.63
N VAL A 318 -6.86 8.54 7.61
CA VAL A 318 -6.51 8.72 9.03
C VAL A 318 -5.01 8.49 9.29
N MET A 319 -4.46 7.39 8.74
CA MET A 319 -3.05 7.03 8.94
C MET A 319 -2.12 8.16 8.49
N PHE A 320 -2.33 8.70 7.28
CA PHE A 320 -1.42 9.69 6.72
C PHE A 320 -1.71 11.12 7.16
N ILE A 321 -2.93 11.43 7.60
CA ILE A 321 -3.21 12.67 8.34
C ILE A 321 -2.35 12.68 9.63
N LEU A 322 -2.36 11.60 10.40
CA LEU A 322 -1.54 11.49 11.60
C LEU A 322 -0.03 11.58 11.29
N ILE A 323 0.45 10.88 10.26
CA ILE A 323 1.88 10.85 9.91
C ILE A 323 2.38 12.23 9.42
N PHE A 324 1.59 12.97 8.63
CA PHE A 324 2.05 14.21 7.99
C PHE A 324 1.73 15.46 8.80
N TYR A 325 0.58 15.51 9.47
CA TYR A 325 0.14 16.74 10.15
C TYR A 325 0.45 16.73 11.65
N MET A 326 0.68 15.59 12.27
CA MET A 326 1.13 15.57 13.66
C MET A 326 2.52 16.19 13.83
N PRO A 327 3.54 15.91 12.99
CA PRO A 327 4.81 16.62 13.07
C PRO A 327 4.68 18.13 12.86
N LEU A 328 3.78 18.57 11.97
CA LEU A 328 3.51 19.98 11.74
C LEU A 328 2.96 20.66 13.01
N LEU A 329 1.99 20.02 13.68
CA LEU A 329 1.44 20.52 14.95
C LEU A 329 2.52 20.62 16.04
N LEU A 330 3.34 19.56 16.19
CA LEU A 330 4.35 19.48 17.22
C LEU A 330 5.48 20.50 17.01
N GLN A 331 5.86 20.76 15.76
CA GLN A 331 6.96 21.67 15.43
C GLN A 331 6.49 23.14 15.38
N ASP A 332 5.35 23.41 14.75
CA ASP A 332 4.87 24.79 14.53
C ASP A 332 4.14 25.36 15.76
N GLU A 333 3.24 24.58 16.39
CA GLU A 333 2.48 25.07 17.56
C GLU A 333 3.27 24.92 18.87
N PHE A 334 3.97 23.77 19.06
CA PHE A 334 4.63 23.48 20.33
C PHE A 334 6.13 23.76 20.32
N ASN A 335 6.68 24.19 19.17
CA ASN A 335 8.10 24.50 18.98
C ASN A 335 9.03 23.33 19.34
N PHE A 336 8.60 22.09 19.15
CA PHE A 336 9.44 20.92 19.36
C PHE A 336 10.45 20.77 18.22
N SER A 337 11.65 20.29 18.54
CA SER A 337 12.62 20.00 17.48
C SER A 337 12.13 18.87 16.55
N PRO A 338 12.58 18.82 15.29
CA PRO A 338 12.23 17.76 14.34
C PRO A 338 12.54 16.35 14.86
N THR A 339 13.67 16.18 15.56
CA THR A 339 14.05 14.91 16.20
C THR A 339 13.05 14.51 17.28
N TYR A 340 12.69 15.44 18.15
CA TYR A 340 11.77 15.19 19.25
C TYR A 340 10.36 14.89 18.73
N ALA A 341 9.89 15.63 17.74
CA ALA A 341 8.62 15.34 17.06
C ALA A 341 8.63 13.95 16.39
N GLY A 342 9.74 13.57 15.76
CA GLY A 342 9.94 12.23 15.19
C GLY A 342 9.90 11.11 16.23
N LEU A 343 10.56 11.30 17.38
CA LEU A 343 10.53 10.36 18.50
C LEU A 343 9.11 10.17 19.07
N LEU A 344 8.36 11.26 19.22
CA LEU A 344 6.98 11.22 19.70
C LEU A 344 6.01 10.57 18.70
N LEU A 345 6.30 10.64 17.40
CA LEU A 345 5.50 10.00 16.35
C LEU A 345 5.84 8.51 16.15
N THR A 346 7.06 8.11 16.49
CA THR A 346 7.53 6.71 16.28
C THR A 346 6.61 5.66 16.87
N PRO A 347 6.00 5.79 18.05
CA PRO A 347 5.10 4.80 18.62
C PRO A 347 3.88 4.51 17.74
N LEU A 348 3.39 5.50 16.98
CA LEU A 348 2.31 5.28 16.00
C LEU A 348 2.63 4.14 15.04
N VAL A 349 3.86 4.11 14.50
CA VAL A 349 4.25 3.14 13.48
C VAL A 349 4.90 1.89 14.09
N ALA A 350 5.63 2.03 15.21
CA ALA A 350 6.30 0.92 15.87
C ALA A 350 5.33 -0.05 16.57
N VAL A 351 4.19 0.43 17.04
CA VAL A 351 3.17 -0.41 17.70
C VAL A 351 2.24 -1.12 16.70
N MET A 352 2.15 -0.64 15.45
CA MET A 352 1.33 -1.31 14.41
C MET A 352 1.67 -2.80 14.23
N PRO A 353 2.94 -3.24 14.11
CA PRO A 353 3.28 -4.66 14.00
C PRO A 353 2.85 -5.47 15.22
N LEU A 354 2.92 -4.91 16.42
CA LEU A 354 2.44 -5.57 17.65
C LEU A 354 0.93 -5.80 17.59
N GLY A 355 0.17 -4.79 17.20
CA GLY A 355 -1.27 -4.91 16.95
C GLY A 355 -1.58 -5.99 15.90
N SER A 356 -0.81 -6.03 14.81
CA SER A 356 -0.94 -7.03 13.75
C SER A 356 -0.66 -8.46 14.23
N ILE A 357 0.36 -8.66 15.06
CA ILE A 357 0.70 -9.97 15.64
C ILE A 357 -0.41 -10.44 16.57
N ILE A 358 -0.91 -9.56 17.44
CA ILE A 358 -2.02 -9.87 18.36
C ILE A 358 -3.28 -10.20 17.54
N ASN A 359 -3.59 -9.40 16.53
CA ASN A 359 -4.69 -9.64 15.61
C ASN A 359 -4.58 -11.02 14.94
N GLY A 360 -3.41 -11.38 14.41
CA GLY A 360 -3.17 -12.67 13.75
C GLY A 360 -3.37 -13.88 14.69
N ARG A 361 -3.10 -13.71 16.00
CA ARG A 361 -3.34 -14.75 17.01
C ARG A 361 -4.80 -14.85 17.41
N LEU A 362 -5.54 -13.75 17.40
CA LEU A 362 -6.95 -13.70 17.79
C LEU A 362 -7.88 -14.11 16.64
N PHE A 363 -7.50 -13.78 15.40
CA PHE A 363 -8.31 -14.01 14.21
C PHE A 363 -8.85 -15.45 14.08
N PRO A 364 -8.05 -16.53 14.22
CA PRO A 364 -8.56 -17.91 14.10
C PRO A 364 -9.46 -18.33 15.26
N ARG A 365 -9.40 -17.63 16.42
CA ARG A 365 -10.13 -17.98 17.64
C ARG A 365 -11.54 -17.40 17.67
N LEU A 366 -11.81 -16.39 16.85
CA LEU A 366 -13.10 -15.70 16.83
C LEU A 366 -14.02 -16.30 15.75
N SER A 367 -15.29 -16.46 16.11
CA SER A 367 -16.35 -16.85 15.15
C SER A 367 -16.64 -15.74 14.14
N GLU A 368 -16.50 -14.49 14.55
CA GLU A 368 -16.71 -13.29 13.75
C GLU A 368 -15.46 -12.41 13.76
N PRO A 369 -14.47 -12.70 12.90
CA PRO A 369 -13.21 -11.93 12.87
C PRO A 369 -13.39 -10.45 12.49
N ALA A 370 -14.53 -10.08 11.87
CA ALA A 370 -14.88 -8.68 11.57
C ALA A 370 -14.93 -7.80 12.84
N ARG A 371 -15.20 -8.39 14.02
CA ARG A 371 -15.16 -7.67 15.31
C ARG A 371 -13.79 -7.08 15.65
N LEU A 372 -12.71 -7.70 15.15
CA LEU A 372 -11.35 -7.16 15.32
C LEU A 372 -11.16 -5.84 14.59
N MET A 373 -11.81 -5.66 13.44
CA MET A 373 -11.79 -4.39 12.72
C MET A 373 -12.57 -3.30 13.45
N ILE A 374 -13.72 -3.65 14.04
CA ILE A 374 -14.50 -2.72 14.88
C ILE A 374 -13.67 -2.31 16.10
N PHE A 375 -13.05 -3.27 16.78
CA PHE A 375 -12.15 -2.98 17.90
C PHE A 375 -11.00 -2.06 17.49
N GLY A 376 -10.34 -2.34 16.36
CA GLY A 376 -9.29 -1.50 15.81
C GLY A 376 -9.75 -0.08 15.50
N SER A 377 -10.96 0.09 14.93
CA SER A 377 -11.53 1.41 14.63
C SER A 377 -11.86 2.22 15.88
N VAL A 378 -12.41 1.56 16.92
CA VAL A 378 -12.66 2.21 18.22
C VAL A 378 -11.36 2.65 18.87
N LEU A 379 -10.35 1.77 18.88
CA LEU A 379 -9.04 2.08 19.45
C LEU A 379 -8.38 3.27 18.73
N LEU A 380 -8.42 3.26 17.39
CA LEU A 380 -7.91 4.36 16.57
C LEU A 380 -8.69 5.67 16.82
N GLY A 381 -10.01 5.59 16.91
CA GLY A 381 -10.88 6.73 17.20
C GLY A 381 -10.62 7.34 18.56
N VAL A 382 -10.46 6.50 19.60
CA VAL A 382 -10.06 6.95 20.95
C VAL A 382 -8.69 7.63 20.90
N GLY A 383 -7.70 7.04 20.21
CA GLY A 383 -6.40 7.65 20.02
C GLY A 383 -6.51 9.04 19.34
N CYS A 384 -7.25 9.14 18.23
CA CYS A 384 -7.47 10.41 17.54
C CYS A 384 -8.21 11.44 18.42
N LEU A 385 -9.14 11.02 19.27
CA LEU A 385 -9.82 11.90 20.23
C LEU A 385 -8.84 12.44 21.26
N LEU A 386 -7.98 11.57 21.79
CA LEU A 386 -6.97 11.96 22.79
C LEU A 386 -5.94 12.93 22.23
N THR A 387 -5.65 12.94 20.92
CA THR A 387 -4.76 13.94 20.30
C THR A 387 -5.27 15.36 20.47
N GLN A 388 -6.60 15.56 20.66
CA GLN A 388 -7.17 16.90 20.90
C GLN A 388 -6.73 17.51 22.24
N THR A 389 -6.27 16.69 23.19
CA THR A 389 -5.77 17.15 24.50
C THR A 389 -4.31 17.60 24.45
N PHE A 390 -3.63 17.51 23.31
CA PHE A 390 -2.23 17.89 23.18
C PHE A 390 -2.06 19.41 23.32
N SER A 391 -1.05 19.78 24.09
CA SER A 391 -0.60 21.17 24.32
C SER A 391 0.92 21.20 24.44
N ALA A 392 1.52 22.38 24.39
CA ALA A 392 2.96 22.56 24.57
C ALA A 392 3.48 22.01 25.94
N ASN A 393 2.61 21.96 26.95
CA ASN A 393 2.94 21.45 28.28
C ASN A 393 2.57 19.96 28.46
N SER A 394 2.08 19.28 27.41
CA SER A 394 1.74 17.87 27.51
C SER A 394 2.97 17.03 27.79
N PRO A 395 2.94 16.14 28.81
CA PRO A 395 4.08 15.28 29.10
C PRO A 395 4.31 14.30 27.95
N ALA A 396 5.57 14.03 27.63
CA ALA A 396 5.96 13.15 26.51
C ALA A 396 5.27 11.78 26.57
N TRP A 397 5.17 11.19 27.76
CA TRP A 397 4.52 9.88 27.94
C TRP A 397 3.06 9.87 27.48
N TRP A 398 2.33 11.00 27.61
CA TRP A 398 0.95 11.13 27.16
C TRP A 398 0.84 11.10 25.64
N ILE A 399 1.73 11.82 24.94
CA ILE A 399 1.80 11.81 23.48
C ILE A 399 2.19 10.41 22.98
N VAL A 400 3.22 9.79 23.59
CA VAL A 400 3.68 8.42 23.29
C VAL A 400 2.54 7.40 23.48
N LEU A 401 1.82 7.46 24.58
CA LEU A 401 0.68 6.57 24.86
C LEU A 401 -0.40 6.74 23.80
N THR A 402 -0.78 7.98 23.50
CA THR A 402 -1.82 8.29 22.51
C THR A 402 -1.42 7.80 21.12
N MET A 403 -0.18 8.06 20.68
CA MET A 403 0.35 7.56 19.41
C MET A 403 0.41 6.04 19.37
N SER A 404 0.74 5.39 20.51
CA SER A 404 0.72 3.92 20.62
C SER A 404 -0.70 3.35 20.46
N ILE A 405 -1.71 4.01 21.04
CA ILE A 405 -3.12 3.62 20.88
C ILE A 405 -3.54 3.73 19.41
N CYS A 406 -3.20 4.83 18.72
CA CYS A 406 -3.45 4.99 17.29
C CYS A 406 -2.77 3.88 16.48
N GLY A 407 -1.50 3.60 16.78
CA GLY A 407 -0.72 2.56 16.11
C GLY A 407 -1.31 1.16 16.30
N ALA A 408 -1.73 0.83 17.52
CA ALA A 408 -2.42 -0.43 17.80
C ALA A 408 -3.70 -0.55 17.00
N GLY A 409 -4.53 0.50 16.95
CA GLY A 409 -5.76 0.53 16.14
C GLY A 409 -5.51 0.23 14.67
N LEU A 410 -4.52 0.90 14.05
CA LEU A 410 -4.10 0.62 12.67
C LEU A 410 -3.58 -0.82 12.50
N GLY A 411 -2.87 -1.34 13.49
CA GLY A 411 -2.38 -2.72 13.52
C GLY A 411 -3.49 -3.77 13.51
N PHE A 412 -4.66 -3.47 14.05
CA PHE A 412 -5.85 -4.32 13.95
C PHE A 412 -6.60 -4.13 12.62
N LEU A 413 -6.59 -2.95 12.03
CA LEU A 413 -7.37 -2.65 10.82
C LEU A 413 -6.69 -3.13 9.55
N LEU A 414 -5.44 -2.70 9.29
CA LEU A 414 -4.82 -2.82 7.98
C LEU A 414 -4.57 -4.27 7.53
N PRO A 415 -4.09 -5.20 8.38
CA PRO A 415 -3.93 -6.60 7.98
C PRO A 415 -5.27 -7.28 7.69
N ASN A 416 -6.32 -6.95 8.44
CA ASN A 416 -7.64 -7.53 8.25
C ASN A 416 -8.26 -7.10 6.92
N PHE A 417 -8.13 -5.84 6.51
CA PHE A 417 -8.61 -5.42 5.19
C PHE A 417 -7.96 -6.23 4.07
N THR A 418 -6.65 -6.44 4.15
CA THR A 418 -5.93 -7.24 3.14
C THR A 418 -6.35 -8.71 3.20
N LEU A 419 -6.43 -9.29 4.40
CA LEU A 419 -6.79 -10.70 4.58
C LEU A 419 -8.22 -10.99 4.09
N PHE A 420 -9.18 -10.16 4.48
CA PHE A 420 -10.57 -10.32 4.03
C PHE A 420 -10.73 -10.12 2.53
N MET A 421 -10.02 -9.16 1.93
CA MET A 421 -10.01 -9.00 0.48
C MET A 421 -9.44 -10.23 -0.24
N GLN A 422 -8.38 -10.86 0.32
CA GLN A 422 -7.83 -12.11 -0.20
C GLN A 422 -8.80 -13.29 -0.07
N MET A 423 -9.55 -13.35 1.05
CA MET A 423 -10.57 -14.40 1.28
C MET A 423 -11.77 -14.28 0.34
N LEU A 424 -12.14 -13.07 -0.07
CA LEU A 424 -13.23 -12.81 -1.01
C LEU A 424 -12.81 -13.06 -2.47
N ALA A 425 -11.51 -13.05 -2.76
CA ALA A 425 -11.00 -13.22 -4.10
C ALA A 425 -10.86 -14.70 -4.48
N GLU A 426 -11.07 -15.03 -5.75
CA GLU A 426 -10.69 -16.33 -6.28
C GLU A 426 -9.15 -16.51 -6.19
N GLN A 427 -8.69 -17.75 -6.07
CA GLN A 427 -7.26 -18.06 -5.87
C GLN A 427 -6.34 -17.40 -6.93
N ARG A 428 -6.82 -17.27 -8.17
CA ARG A 428 -6.12 -16.57 -9.27
C ARG A 428 -6.05 -15.04 -9.12
N ASP A 429 -6.90 -14.46 -8.27
CA ASP A 429 -7.08 -13.01 -8.11
C ASP A 429 -6.59 -12.46 -6.76
N VAL A 430 -6.02 -13.30 -5.90
CA VAL A 430 -5.55 -12.92 -4.55
C VAL A 430 -4.53 -11.77 -4.60
N GLY A 431 -3.61 -11.81 -5.58
CA GLY A 431 -2.63 -10.73 -5.78
C GLY A 431 -3.29 -9.41 -6.17
N VAL A 432 -4.27 -9.49 -7.08
CA VAL A 432 -5.02 -8.31 -7.56
C VAL A 432 -5.89 -7.72 -6.45
N ALA A 433 -6.52 -8.56 -5.62
CA ALA A 433 -7.29 -8.12 -4.46
C ALA A 433 -6.42 -7.40 -3.43
N SER A 434 -5.20 -7.89 -3.21
CA SER A 434 -4.22 -7.24 -2.34
C SER A 434 -3.74 -5.90 -2.90
N ALA A 435 -3.50 -5.82 -4.22
CA ALA A 435 -3.15 -4.57 -4.89
C ALA A 435 -4.29 -3.54 -4.82
N LEU A 436 -5.53 -3.98 -4.99
CA LEU A 436 -6.71 -3.13 -4.93
C LEU A 436 -6.85 -2.44 -3.58
N ILE A 437 -6.76 -3.19 -2.47
CA ILE A 437 -6.86 -2.60 -1.12
C ILE A 437 -5.69 -1.66 -0.81
N GLN A 438 -4.50 -1.92 -1.33
CA GLN A 438 -3.35 -1.03 -1.20
C GLN A 438 -3.55 0.27 -1.98
N THR A 439 -4.08 0.18 -3.19
CA THR A 439 -4.39 1.34 -4.04
C THR A 439 -5.47 2.21 -3.43
N THR A 440 -6.58 1.62 -2.95
CA THR A 440 -7.66 2.37 -2.30
C THR A 440 -7.18 3.05 -1.02
N ARG A 441 -6.27 2.41 -0.27
CA ARG A 441 -5.63 3.02 0.90
C ARG A 441 -4.73 4.20 0.51
N ALA A 442 -3.90 4.05 -0.52
CA ALA A 442 -3.06 5.14 -1.01
C ALA A 442 -3.89 6.31 -1.56
N PHE A 443 -4.99 6.02 -2.24
CA PHE A 443 -5.98 7.03 -2.66
C PHE A 443 -6.58 7.76 -1.45
N GLY A 444 -7.00 7.02 -0.42
CA GLY A 444 -7.49 7.60 0.83
C GLY A 444 -6.46 8.50 1.51
N SER A 445 -5.19 8.10 1.50
CA SER A 445 -4.08 8.91 2.01
C SER A 445 -3.96 10.25 1.27
N ALA A 446 -4.03 10.22 -0.07
CA ALA A 446 -3.98 11.42 -0.90
C ALA A 446 -5.18 12.36 -0.63
N VAL A 447 -6.40 11.81 -0.58
CA VAL A 447 -7.62 12.59 -0.29
C VAL A 447 -7.56 13.18 1.12
N GLY A 448 -7.20 12.38 2.11
CA GLY A 448 -7.14 12.82 3.51
C GLY A 448 -6.13 13.95 3.72
N THR A 449 -4.92 13.79 3.16
CA THR A 449 -3.88 14.83 3.26
C THR A 449 -4.27 16.10 2.53
N ALA A 450 -4.92 16.00 1.35
CA ALA A 450 -5.40 17.15 0.60
C ALA A 450 -6.50 17.93 1.35
N LEU A 451 -7.49 17.25 1.93
CA LEU A 451 -8.58 17.87 2.67
C LEU A 451 -8.08 18.63 3.90
N VAL A 452 -7.17 18.03 4.68
CA VAL A 452 -6.57 18.73 5.84
C VAL A 452 -5.67 19.87 5.38
N GLY A 453 -4.95 19.71 4.27
CA GLY A 453 -4.14 20.77 3.68
C GLY A 453 -4.95 22.02 3.30
N ILE A 454 -6.15 21.83 2.78
CA ILE A 454 -7.09 22.94 2.51
C ILE A 454 -7.48 23.65 3.80
N ALA A 455 -7.77 22.89 4.86
CA ALA A 455 -8.10 23.47 6.17
C ALA A 455 -6.91 24.26 6.74
N VAL A 456 -5.69 23.74 6.64
CA VAL A 456 -4.46 24.42 7.06
C VAL A 456 -4.23 25.71 6.27
N ALA A 457 -4.43 25.68 4.95
CA ALA A 457 -4.24 26.86 4.10
C ALA A 457 -5.29 27.97 4.34
N LYS A 458 -6.53 27.61 4.70
CA LYS A 458 -7.64 28.56 4.87
C LYS A 458 -7.83 29.09 6.30
N LEU A 459 -7.44 28.30 7.30
CA LEU A 459 -7.62 28.67 8.71
C LEU A 459 -6.27 29.20 9.28
N SER A 460 -5.65 28.36 10.08
CA SER A 460 -4.28 28.51 10.55
C SER A 460 -3.71 27.09 10.64
N VAL A 461 -2.40 26.96 10.78
CA VAL A 461 -1.76 25.65 10.92
C VAL A 461 -2.42 24.87 12.06
N THR A 462 -2.49 25.46 13.24
CA THR A 462 -3.08 24.85 14.44
C THR A 462 -4.54 24.46 14.24
N MET A 463 -5.39 25.42 13.79
CA MET A 463 -6.82 25.13 13.60
C MET A 463 -7.06 24.12 12.50
N GLY A 464 -6.31 24.22 11.39
CA GLY A 464 -6.44 23.28 10.26
C GLY A 464 -6.05 21.86 10.63
N VAL A 465 -4.97 21.69 11.40
CA VAL A 465 -4.54 20.36 11.88
C VAL A 465 -5.53 19.82 12.92
N ARG A 466 -5.97 20.61 13.88
CA ARG A 466 -6.99 20.18 14.85
C ARG A 466 -8.31 19.78 14.18
N PHE A 467 -8.75 20.53 13.18
CA PHE A 467 -9.90 20.14 12.33
C PHE A 467 -9.64 18.78 11.67
N GLY A 468 -8.46 18.56 11.09
CA GLY A 468 -8.05 17.28 10.50
C GLY A 468 -8.10 16.12 11.48
N LEU A 469 -7.68 16.34 12.73
CA LEU A 469 -7.74 15.32 13.78
C LEU A 469 -9.17 15.00 14.23
N VAL A 470 -10.07 16.01 14.32
CA VAL A 470 -11.50 15.80 14.55
C VAL A 470 -12.11 15.00 13.38
N PHE A 471 -11.73 15.34 12.15
CA PHE A 471 -12.15 14.60 10.96
C PHE A 471 -11.71 13.12 11.02
N CYS A 472 -10.50 12.84 11.54
CA CYS A 472 -10.04 11.47 11.80
C CYS A 472 -10.97 10.71 12.77
N VAL A 473 -11.45 11.35 13.84
CA VAL A 473 -12.41 10.73 14.79
C VAL A 473 -13.70 10.33 14.08
N LEU A 474 -14.25 11.23 13.24
CA LEU A 474 -15.45 10.93 12.45
C LEU A 474 -15.21 9.77 11.48
N LEU A 475 -14.07 9.75 10.78
CA LEU A 475 -13.71 8.65 9.90
C LEU A 475 -13.58 7.33 10.65
N CYS A 476 -13.00 7.32 11.85
CA CYS A 476 -12.91 6.11 12.69
C CYS A 476 -14.29 5.57 13.09
N GLY A 477 -15.23 6.46 13.43
CA GLY A 477 -16.63 6.09 13.69
C GLY A 477 -17.29 5.46 12.46
N LEU A 478 -17.07 6.06 11.28
CA LEU A 478 -17.58 5.52 10.01
C LEU A 478 -16.92 4.17 9.66
N ILE A 479 -15.60 4.01 9.88
CA ILE A 479 -14.93 2.72 9.71
C ILE A 479 -15.57 1.66 10.57
N GLY A 480 -15.81 1.95 11.86
CA GLY A 480 -16.47 1.02 12.79
C GLY A 480 -17.86 0.63 12.31
N TRP A 481 -18.66 1.61 11.87
CA TRP A 481 -19.98 1.38 11.29
C TRP A 481 -19.92 0.55 10.00
N VAL A 482 -19.03 0.87 9.07
CA VAL A 482 -18.83 0.08 7.84
C VAL A 482 -18.40 -1.35 8.15
N CYS A 483 -17.45 -1.52 9.08
CA CYS A 483 -16.99 -2.84 9.50
C CYS A 483 -18.09 -3.66 10.18
N SER A 484 -19.05 -3.05 10.89
CA SER A 484 -20.19 -3.74 11.50
C SER A 484 -21.17 -4.32 10.46
N GLN A 485 -21.16 -3.78 9.23
CA GLN A 485 -21.96 -4.28 8.11
C GLN A 485 -21.31 -5.45 7.36
N ILE A 486 -20.06 -5.80 7.69
CA ILE A 486 -19.32 -6.89 7.05
C ILE A 486 -19.60 -8.19 7.80
N HIS A 487 -20.33 -9.11 7.16
CA HIS A 487 -20.68 -10.41 7.72
C HIS A 487 -19.84 -11.51 7.08
N MET A 488 -18.66 -11.75 7.61
CA MET A 488 -17.81 -12.86 7.18
C MET A 488 -17.64 -13.87 8.31
N LYS A 489 -18.15 -15.10 8.09
CA LYS A 489 -17.92 -16.22 8.99
C LYS A 489 -16.53 -16.81 8.73
N ASN A 490 -15.88 -17.25 9.78
CA ASN A 490 -14.57 -17.91 9.66
C ASN A 490 -14.75 -19.27 8.93
N VAL A 491 -14.17 -19.37 7.71
CA VAL A 491 -14.24 -20.59 6.89
C VAL A 491 -13.23 -21.65 7.38
N ALA A 492 -12.43 -21.33 8.39
CA ALA A 492 -11.39 -22.22 8.95
C ALA A 492 -11.90 -23.14 10.08
N ARG A 493 -13.25 -23.29 10.22
CA ARG A 493 -13.87 -24.30 11.09
C ARG A 493 -14.57 -25.37 10.29
#